data_d0c1906aadb41e648a0d18953f4e3053
#
_entry.id   d0c1906aadb41e648a0d18953f4e3053
#
_cell.length_a   1.000
_cell.length_b   1.000
_cell.length_c   1.000
_cell.angle_alpha   90.00
_cell.angle_beta   90.00
_cell.angle_gamma   90.00
#
_symmetry.space_group_name_H-M   'P 1'
#
loop_
_entity.id
_entity.type
_entity.pdbx_description
1 polymer ?
#
loop_
_entity_poly.entity_id
_entity_poly.type
_entity_poly.pdbx_seq_one_letter_code
_entity_poly.pdbx_strand_id
1 'polypeptide(L)'
;MDNTLADGDRLIINRIPVTMAQIQNKPYLPERGKIVEPAKCPQNPALLATDPNCQSCPGDTTLWIKDAKCKEDIIQTKTAQNTSQGNADASTTTAKASDQIIYKITVTNKGLKATDYTITENLADVLQYASLENKGGATLTKNTSGSQDTETLLVWPKITLKPGETQTRVFSVKLQSTISPKATGTGNPNSYDCKMTNTFGNSVTINVDCPAQKQAIEQTVAQLPHTGPGENMLFAGITFAVVAFFYARSRQLKKEVRLIRRDFNSGTI
;
A
#
# COMPACT_ATOMS: atom_id res chain seq x y z
N MET A 1 12.87 -3.91 -55.70
CA MET A 1 11.77 -3.01 -55.33
C MET A 1 12.11 -1.68 -55.96
N ASP A 2 11.27 -1.24 -56.85
CA ASP A 2 11.44 0.01 -57.56
C ASP A 2 11.21 1.18 -56.58
N ASN A 3 12.25 1.95 -56.30
CA ASN A 3 12.21 3.04 -55.33
C ASN A 3 11.92 4.40 -56.04
N THR A 4 11.19 4.39 -57.13
CA THR A 4 10.79 5.60 -57.81
C THR A 4 9.53 6.18 -57.17
N LEU A 5 9.63 7.45 -56.76
CA LEU A 5 8.45 8.21 -56.32
C LEU A 5 7.64 8.60 -57.56
N ALA A 6 6.31 8.40 -57.51
CA ALA A 6 5.43 8.88 -58.56
C ALA A 6 5.29 10.41 -58.51
N ASP A 7 4.87 11.01 -59.64
CA ASP A 7 4.61 12.44 -59.69
C ASP A 7 3.43 12.80 -58.75
N GLY A 8 3.71 13.67 -57.81
CA GLY A 8 2.75 14.04 -56.74
C GLY A 8 3.02 13.38 -55.38
N ASP A 9 3.90 12.37 -55.31
CA ASP A 9 4.30 11.79 -54.06
C ASP A 9 5.16 12.76 -53.25
N ARG A 10 5.05 12.66 -51.93
CA ARG A 10 5.83 13.46 -50.98
C ARG A 10 6.82 12.60 -50.22
N LEU A 11 8.08 12.91 -50.37
CA LEU A 11 9.13 12.38 -49.53
C LEU A 11 9.31 13.31 -48.33
N ILE A 12 9.29 12.74 -47.12
CA ILE A 12 9.56 13.49 -45.92
C ILE A 12 11.01 13.23 -45.48
N ILE A 13 11.86 14.27 -45.67
CA ILE A 13 13.23 14.25 -45.16
C ILE A 13 13.30 15.20 -43.98
N ASN A 14 13.70 14.72 -42.82
CA ASN A 14 13.77 15.50 -41.56
C ASN A 14 12.47 16.26 -41.24
N ARG A 15 11.30 15.63 -41.51
CA ARG A 15 9.96 16.21 -41.34
C ARG A 15 9.63 17.40 -42.27
N ILE A 16 10.45 17.69 -43.22
CA ILE A 16 10.15 18.71 -44.24
C ILE A 16 9.63 17.98 -45.49
N PRO A 17 8.37 18.16 -45.89
CA PRO A 17 7.85 17.57 -47.12
C PRO A 17 8.54 18.20 -48.34
N VAL A 18 9.11 17.36 -49.18
CA VAL A 18 9.68 17.78 -50.45
C VAL A 18 8.95 17.11 -51.62
N THR A 19 8.78 17.80 -52.72
CA THR A 19 8.16 17.28 -53.95
C THR A 19 9.22 16.72 -54.90
N MET A 20 8.82 15.84 -55.84
CA MET A 20 9.71 15.31 -56.85
C MET A 20 10.37 16.44 -57.68
N ALA A 21 9.67 17.53 -57.99
CA ALA A 21 10.23 18.69 -58.66
C ALA A 21 11.38 19.33 -57.86
N GLN A 22 11.29 19.34 -56.57
CA GLN A 22 12.36 19.86 -55.69
C GLN A 22 13.57 18.92 -55.63
N ILE A 23 13.37 17.63 -55.81
CA ILE A 23 14.43 16.61 -55.81
C ILE A 23 15.16 16.62 -57.19
N GLN A 24 14.43 16.69 -58.30
CA GLN A 24 14.97 16.62 -59.65
C GLN A 24 15.82 17.84 -60.04
N ASN A 25 15.56 18.99 -59.43
CA ASN A 25 16.30 20.23 -59.71
C ASN A 25 17.58 20.41 -58.87
N LYS A 26 17.97 19.41 -58.06
CA LYS A 26 19.23 19.46 -57.32
C LYS A 26 20.26 18.51 -57.90
N PRO A 27 21.48 19.02 -58.24
CA PRO A 27 22.57 18.20 -58.76
C PRO A 27 23.16 17.21 -57.76
N TYR A 28 22.60 17.16 -56.55
CA TYR A 28 23.07 16.31 -55.48
C TYR A 28 21.86 15.80 -54.68
N LEU A 29 21.60 14.50 -54.74
CA LEU A 29 20.75 13.86 -53.75
C LEU A 29 21.58 13.80 -52.45
N PRO A 30 21.14 14.45 -51.39
CA PRO A 30 21.80 14.24 -50.09
C PRO A 30 21.83 12.75 -49.83
N GLU A 31 22.95 12.27 -49.29
CA GLU A 31 23.07 10.87 -48.78
C GLU A 31 21.78 10.48 -48.14
N ARG A 32 21.25 9.28 -48.52
CA ARG A 32 20.01 8.74 -47.95
C ARG A 32 19.98 9.06 -46.47
N GLY A 33 19.08 9.92 -46.07
CA GLY A 33 18.97 10.32 -44.70
C GLY A 33 18.91 9.05 -43.85
N LYS A 34 19.86 8.88 -42.96
CA LYS A 34 19.89 7.77 -42.03
C LYS A 34 18.53 7.77 -41.36
N ILE A 35 17.73 6.74 -41.61
CA ILE A 35 16.45 6.59 -40.90
C ILE A 35 16.84 6.50 -39.43
N VAL A 36 16.73 7.61 -38.72
CA VAL A 36 16.91 7.61 -37.28
C VAL A 36 15.66 6.95 -36.76
N GLU A 37 15.78 5.69 -36.38
CA GLU A 37 14.69 5.03 -35.67
C GLU A 37 14.30 5.90 -34.48
N PRO A 38 13.00 6.10 -34.26
CA PRO A 38 12.56 6.89 -33.11
C PRO A 38 13.08 6.24 -31.85
N ALA A 39 13.65 7.07 -30.98
CA ALA A 39 14.21 6.60 -29.71
C ALA A 39 13.16 5.78 -28.93
N LYS A 40 13.56 4.62 -28.50
CA LYS A 40 12.71 3.74 -27.66
C LYS A 40 12.80 4.15 -26.21
N CYS A 41 11.74 3.86 -25.47
CA CYS A 41 11.71 4.08 -24.03
C CYS A 41 12.77 3.20 -23.35
N PRO A 42 13.71 3.78 -22.59
CA PRO A 42 14.78 3.01 -21.94
C PRO A 42 14.27 1.91 -20.98
N GLN A 43 13.15 2.19 -20.31
CA GLN A 43 12.56 1.27 -19.33
C GLN A 43 11.60 0.26 -19.94
N ASN A 44 11.08 0.54 -21.14
CA ASN A 44 10.20 -0.37 -21.88
C ASN A 44 10.40 -0.20 -23.39
N PRO A 45 11.27 -1.00 -24.03
CA PRO A 45 11.58 -0.91 -25.45
C PRO A 45 10.39 -1.12 -26.40
N ALA A 46 9.25 -1.60 -25.89
CA ALA A 46 8.01 -1.69 -26.66
C ALA A 46 7.33 -0.32 -26.91
N LEU A 47 7.74 0.70 -26.15
CA LEU A 47 7.22 2.07 -26.26
C LEU A 47 8.24 2.98 -26.94
N LEU A 48 7.75 4.07 -27.52
CA LEU A 48 8.59 5.17 -27.97
C LEU A 48 8.99 6.06 -26.78
N ALA A 49 10.13 6.72 -26.87
CA ALA A 49 10.57 7.67 -25.85
C ALA A 49 9.61 8.86 -25.68
N THR A 50 8.80 9.14 -26.71
CA THR A 50 7.77 10.20 -26.69
C THR A 50 6.41 9.72 -26.18
N ASP A 51 6.25 8.42 -25.88
CA ASP A 51 5.01 7.88 -25.35
C ASP A 51 4.77 8.43 -23.94
N PRO A 52 3.57 8.95 -23.61
CA PRO A 52 3.24 9.42 -22.25
C PRO A 52 3.42 8.36 -21.16
N ASN A 53 3.37 7.09 -21.54
CA ASN A 53 3.62 5.98 -20.62
C ASN A 53 5.12 5.64 -20.47
N CYS A 54 6.01 6.28 -21.23
CA CYS A 54 7.46 6.14 -21.07
C CYS A 54 7.92 6.94 -19.84
N GLN A 55 7.59 6.42 -18.66
CA GLN A 55 7.96 7.02 -17.39
C GLN A 55 8.75 6.01 -16.56
N SER A 56 9.78 6.50 -15.88
CA SER A 56 10.54 5.71 -14.93
C SER A 56 9.82 5.65 -13.58
N CYS A 57 10.11 4.60 -12.81
CA CYS A 57 9.68 4.50 -11.42
C CYS A 57 10.37 5.59 -10.58
N PRO A 58 9.64 6.33 -9.72
CA PRO A 58 10.21 7.43 -8.93
C PRO A 58 11.39 7.05 -8.03
N GLY A 59 11.40 5.84 -7.50
CA GLY A 59 12.47 5.35 -6.62
C GLY A 59 13.58 4.58 -7.32
N ASP A 60 13.38 4.22 -8.59
CA ASP A 60 14.38 3.53 -9.42
C ASP A 60 14.16 3.86 -10.90
N THR A 61 14.97 4.76 -11.42
CA THR A 61 14.83 5.23 -12.80
C THR A 61 15.15 4.18 -13.87
N THR A 62 15.69 3.03 -13.49
CA THR A 62 15.94 1.91 -14.40
C THR A 62 14.68 1.07 -14.65
N LEU A 63 13.69 1.16 -13.76
CA LEU A 63 12.43 0.44 -13.87
C LEU A 63 11.36 1.30 -14.54
N TRP A 64 10.47 0.63 -15.24
CA TRP A 64 9.27 1.26 -15.78
C TRP A 64 8.24 1.53 -14.68
N ILE A 65 7.49 2.63 -14.80
CA ILE A 65 6.45 3.02 -13.82
C ILE A 65 5.38 1.94 -13.58
N LYS A 66 5.11 1.09 -14.58
CA LYS A 66 4.15 -0.03 -14.49
C LYS A 66 4.82 -1.38 -14.21
N ASP A 67 6.12 -1.41 -13.93
CA ASP A 67 6.77 -2.64 -13.48
C ASP A 67 6.19 -3.10 -12.14
N ALA A 68 6.03 -4.41 -11.96
CA ALA A 68 5.48 -4.99 -10.73
C ALA A 68 6.31 -4.66 -9.47
N LYS A 69 7.59 -4.33 -9.64
CA LYS A 69 8.48 -3.88 -8.57
C LYS A 69 8.28 -2.41 -8.20
N CYS A 70 7.70 -1.61 -9.10
CA CYS A 70 7.40 -0.20 -8.86
C CYS A 70 6.12 -0.05 -8.04
N LYS A 71 6.20 -0.33 -6.75
CA LYS A 71 5.08 -0.28 -5.80
C LYS A 71 5.47 0.45 -4.52
N GLU A 72 4.47 0.82 -3.75
CA GLU A 72 4.67 1.23 -2.36
C GLU A 72 4.95 0.02 -1.47
N ASP A 73 5.70 0.25 -0.39
CA ASP A 73 5.97 -0.73 0.67
C ASP A 73 6.13 0.01 2.00
N ILE A 74 5.09 -0.04 2.82
CA ILE A 74 5.02 0.73 4.07
C ILE A 74 5.41 -0.15 5.23
N ILE A 75 6.53 0.21 5.86
CA ILE A 75 6.97 -0.39 7.12
C ILE A 75 6.56 0.53 8.27
N GLN A 76 5.95 -0.09 9.27
CA GLN A 76 5.48 0.55 10.48
C GLN A 76 6.23 0.01 11.67
N THR A 77 6.66 0.89 12.57
CA THR A 77 7.29 0.49 13.83
C THR A 77 6.83 1.38 14.97
N LYS A 78 6.79 0.81 16.18
CA LYS A 78 6.44 1.48 17.42
C LYS A 78 7.43 1.16 18.51
N THR A 79 7.72 2.17 19.34
CA THR A 79 8.45 2.04 20.58
C THR A 79 7.73 2.81 21.68
N ALA A 80 7.97 2.45 22.95
CA ALA A 80 7.47 3.19 24.09
C ALA A 80 8.56 3.37 25.14
N GLN A 81 8.56 4.52 25.80
CA GLN A 81 9.48 4.85 26.88
C GLN A 81 8.72 5.28 28.13
N ASN A 82 9.12 4.79 29.28
CA ASN A 82 8.63 5.27 30.56
C ASN A 82 9.52 6.43 31.06
N THR A 83 9.03 7.63 30.88
CA THR A 83 9.80 8.85 31.25
C THR A 83 9.89 9.04 32.77
N SER A 84 8.91 8.54 33.52
CA SER A 84 8.94 8.58 34.97
C SER A 84 9.97 7.60 35.57
N GLN A 85 10.43 6.64 34.79
CA GLN A 85 11.44 5.66 35.17
C GLN A 85 12.77 5.83 34.37
N GLY A 86 13.20 7.06 34.20
CA GLY A 86 14.49 7.37 33.58
C GLY A 86 14.56 7.13 32.07
N ASN A 87 13.44 7.27 31.36
CA ASN A 87 13.32 6.99 29.93
C ASN A 87 13.64 5.54 29.54
N ALA A 88 13.43 4.60 30.46
CA ALA A 88 13.61 3.19 30.16
C ALA A 88 12.61 2.72 29.09
N ASP A 89 12.98 1.68 28.34
CA ASP A 89 12.04 1.00 27.45
C ASP A 89 10.85 0.49 28.26
N ALA A 90 9.67 1.01 27.98
CA ALA A 90 8.48 0.70 28.73
C ALA A 90 8.05 -0.77 28.63
N SER A 91 8.46 -1.48 27.57
CA SER A 91 8.17 -2.91 27.42
C SER A 91 9.00 -3.81 28.34
N THR A 92 10.10 -3.28 28.91
CA THR A 92 11.00 -4.00 29.81
C THR A 92 10.80 -3.65 31.28
N THR A 93 9.94 -2.66 31.57
CA THR A 93 9.64 -2.18 32.92
C THR A 93 8.19 -2.44 33.27
N THR A 94 7.86 -2.40 34.57
CA THR A 94 6.48 -2.38 35.03
C THR A 94 6.08 -0.94 35.32
N ALA A 95 5.10 -0.45 34.59
CA ALA A 95 4.57 0.90 34.74
C ALA A 95 3.74 1.00 36.05
N LYS A 96 3.97 2.07 36.81
CA LYS A 96 3.32 2.34 38.08
C LYS A 96 2.25 3.42 37.93
N ALA A 97 1.40 3.52 38.93
CA ALA A 97 0.43 4.61 38.99
C ALA A 97 1.10 5.99 38.79
N SER A 98 0.49 6.84 37.99
CA SER A 98 0.96 8.17 37.59
C SER A 98 2.21 8.19 36.71
N ASP A 99 2.76 7.06 36.29
CA ASP A 99 3.84 7.03 35.32
C ASP A 99 3.41 7.64 33.98
N GLN A 100 4.35 8.31 33.31
CA GLN A 100 4.15 8.85 31.97
C GLN A 100 4.85 7.96 30.95
N ILE A 101 4.09 7.54 29.96
CA ILE A 101 4.59 6.74 28.84
C ILE A 101 4.53 7.57 27.55
N ILE A 102 5.66 7.65 26.86
CA ILE A 102 5.76 8.26 25.53
C ILE A 102 5.85 7.16 24.48
N TYR A 103 4.91 7.16 23.55
CA TYR A 103 4.93 6.31 22.37
C TYR A 103 5.50 7.04 21.17
N LYS A 104 6.37 6.40 20.45
CA LYS A 104 6.91 6.87 19.18
C LYS A 104 6.53 5.90 18.08
N ILE A 105 5.83 6.42 17.08
CA ILE A 105 5.39 5.71 15.88
C ILE A 105 6.26 6.17 14.73
N THR A 106 6.76 5.23 13.94
CA THR A 106 7.55 5.53 12.74
C THR A 106 6.97 4.79 11.55
N VAL A 107 6.76 5.50 10.45
CA VAL A 107 6.29 4.96 9.17
C VAL A 107 7.32 5.27 8.12
N THR A 108 7.76 4.25 7.40
CA THR A 108 8.77 4.38 6.34
C THR A 108 8.25 3.76 5.05
N ASN A 109 8.31 4.49 3.95
CA ASN A 109 8.05 3.92 2.63
C ASN A 109 9.35 3.30 2.09
N LYS A 110 9.48 1.97 2.15
CA LYS A 110 10.58 1.19 1.56
C LYS A 110 10.35 0.89 0.09
N GLY A 111 9.16 1.17 -0.43
CA GLY A 111 8.83 0.97 -1.83
C GLY A 111 9.44 2.01 -2.75
N LEU A 112 9.19 1.83 -4.04
CA LEU A 112 9.72 2.68 -5.11
C LEU A 112 8.70 3.73 -5.62
N LYS A 113 7.51 3.73 -5.06
CA LYS A 113 6.42 4.65 -5.44
C LYS A 113 5.97 5.46 -4.23
N ALA A 114 5.69 6.74 -4.46
CA ALA A 114 5.08 7.59 -3.43
C ALA A 114 3.66 7.11 -3.13
N THR A 115 3.25 7.20 -1.87
CA THR A 115 1.90 6.84 -1.43
C THR A 115 1.37 7.83 -0.42
N ASP A 116 0.07 8.06 -0.46
CA ASP A 116 -0.64 8.79 0.57
C ASP A 116 -0.95 7.85 1.74
N TYR A 117 -0.63 8.31 2.95
CA TYR A 117 -0.78 7.51 4.14
C TYR A 117 -1.41 8.29 5.28
N THR A 118 -2.33 7.66 6.01
CA THR A 118 -2.92 8.21 7.22
C THR A 118 -2.51 7.35 8.40
N ILE A 119 -1.77 7.93 9.35
CA ILE A 119 -1.39 7.23 10.57
C ILE A 119 -2.61 7.20 11.48
N THR A 120 -2.99 6.00 11.91
CA THR A 120 -4.13 5.76 12.79
C THR A 120 -3.71 4.82 13.90
N GLU A 121 -4.05 5.16 15.14
CA GLU A 121 -3.61 4.46 16.34
C GLU A 121 -4.80 4.14 17.25
N ASN A 122 -4.99 2.87 17.58
CA ASN A 122 -6.04 2.45 18.50
C ASN A 122 -5.51 2.36 19.92
N LEU A 123 -6.04 3.19 20.81
CA LEU A 123 -5.66 3.29 22.23
C LEU A 123 -6.64 2.56 23.17
N ALA A 124 -7.56 1.75 22.65
CA ALA A 124 -8.62 1.16 23.46
C ALA A 124 -8.09 0.42 24.69
N ASP A 125 -7.01 -0.34 24.54
CA ASP A 125 -6.40 -1.09 25.63
C ASP A 125 -5.59 -0.17 26.58
N VAL A 126 -4.84 0.76 26.01
CA VAL A 126 -4.04 1.72 26.78
C VAL A 126 -4.90 2.61 27.67
N LEU A 127 -6.05 3.06 27.14
CA LEU A 127 -6.96 3.95 27.89
C LEU A 127 -7.75 3.27 29.00
N GLN A 128 -7.60 1.97 29.19
CA GLN A 128 -8.09 1.27 30.37
C GLN A 128 -7.26 1.61 31.62
N TYR A 129 -5.97 1.87 31.45
CA TYR A 129 -5.01 2.11 32.54
C TYR A 129 -4.52 3.55 32.59
N ALA A 130 -4.64 4.29 31.50
CA ALA A 130 -4.05 5.61 31.35
C ALA A 130 -5.02 6.60 30.72
N SER A 131 -4.73 7.88 30.88
CA SER A 131 -5.35 8.98 30.15
C SER A 131 -4.40 9.52 29.10
N LEU A 132 -4.95 9.96 27.97
CA LEU A 132 -4.19 10.61 26.90
C LEU A 132 -3.78 12.01 27.37
N GLU A 133 -2.47 12.27 27.44
CA GLU A 133 -1.92 13.55 27.90
C GLU A 133 -1.53 14.44 26.72
N ASN A 134 -0.89 13.88 25.71
CA ASN A 134 -0.51 14.61 24.50
C ASN A 134 -0.86 13.79 23.27
N LYS A 135 -1.63 14.38 22.36
CA LYS A 135 -2.07 13.74 21.10
C LYS A 135 -1.02 13.78 19.99
N GLY A 136 0.06 14.54 20.15
CA GLY A 136 1.10 14.68 19.12
C GLY A 136 0.61 15.20 17.77
N GLY A 137 -0.38 16.08 17.78
CA GLY A 137 -0.99 16.64 16.55
C GLY A 137 -2.07 15.76 15.91
N ALA A 138 -2.48 14.66 16.57
CA ALA A 138 -3.60 13.85 16.13
C ALA A 138 -4.95 14.40 16.59
N THR A 139 -6.01 13.96 15.93
CA THR A 139 -7.39 14.09 16.39
C THR A 139 -7.81 12.78 17.06
N LEU A 140 -8.42 12.87 18.24
CA LEU A 140 -9.03 11.72 18.90
C LEU A 140 -10.44 11.56 18.35
N THR A 141 -10.75 10.36 17.86
CA THR A 141 -12.03 10.05 17.23
C THR A 141 -12.63 8.76 17.80
N LYS A 142 -13.90 8.56 17.52
CA LYS A 142 -14.59 7.34 17.90
C LYS A 142 -14.14 6.15 17.07
N ASN A 143 -13.97 5.02 17.72
CA ASN A 143 -13.72 3.76 17.03
C ASN A 143 -15.07 3.11 16.69
N THR A 144 -15.50 3.23 15.45
CA THR A 144 -16.77 2.67 14.96
C THR A 144 -16.71 1.17 14.66
N SER A 145 -15.53 0.55 14.77
CA SER A 145 -15.33 -0.88 14.43
C SER A 145 -15.69 -1.84 15.59
N GLY A 146 -16.22 -1.35 16.69
CA GLY A 146 -16.59 -2.17 17.86
C GLY A 146 -17.92 -1.74 18.47
N SER A 147 -18.43 -2.58 19.41
CA SER A 147 -19.70 -2.34 20.11
C SER A 147 -19.70 -1.14 21.07
N GLN A 148 -18.62 -0.39 21.16
CA GLN A 148 -18.47 0.74 22.07
C GLN A 148 -18.19 2.02 21.29
N ASP A 149 -19.08 2.98 21.45
CA ASP A 149 -19.03 4.34 20.88
C ASP A 149 -18.05 5.23 21.69
N THR A 150 -16.78 4.79 21.77
CA THR A 150 -15.76 5.45 22.60
C THR A 150 -14.67 6.08 21.75
N GLU A 151 -14.20 7.25 22.18
CA GLU A 151 -13.08 7.95 21.52
C GLU A 151 -11.75 7.28 21.92
N THR A 152 -11.32 6.33 21.11
CA THR A 152 -10.07 5.57 21.34
C THR A 152 -9.11 5.60 20.16
N LEU A 153 -9.46 6.27 19.08
CA LEU A 153 -8.69 6.28 17.86
C LEU A 153 -7.98 7.63 17.66
N LEU A 154 -6.64 7.63 17.67
CA LEU A 154 -5.86 8.79 17.24
C LEU A 154 -5.66 8.75 15.74
N VAL A 155 -5.99 9.83 15.05
CA VAL A 155 -5.83 9.98 13.60
C VAL A 155 -5.02 11.22 13.30
N TRP A 156 -3.87 11.07 12.65
CA TRP A 156 -3.06 12.17 12.17
C TRP A 156 -3.50 12.62 10.78
N PRO A 157 -3.23 13.88 10.41
CA PRO A 157 -3.44 14.35 9.04
C PRO A 157 -2.74 13.45 8.03
N LYS A 158 -3.39 13.26 6.89
CA LYS A 158 -2.84 12.50 5.77
C LYS A 158 -1.52 13.11 5.32
N ILE A 159 -0.54 12.26 5.04
CA ILE A 159 0.79 12.59 4.56
C ILE A 159 1.08 11.84 3.25
N THR A 160 1.93 12.41 2.40
CA THR A 160 2.46 11.72 1.22
C THR A 160 3.87 11.28 1.53
N LEU A 161 4.13 9.98 1.49
CA LEU A 161 5.45 9.37 1.72
C LEU A 161 6.12 9.07 0.38
N LYS A 162 7.21 9.75 0.08
CA LYS A 162 8.06 9.45 -1.07
C LYS A 162 8.87 8.16 -0.84
N PRO A 163 9.43 7.55 -1.88
CA PRO A 163 10.38 6.45 -1.73
C PRO A 163 11.50 6.78 -0.75
N GLY A 164 11.73 5.89 0.23
CA GLY A 164 12.73 6.05 1.28
C GLY A 164 12.36 7.04 2.39
N GLU A 165 11.24 7.76 2.28
CA GLU A 165 10.85 8.76 3.28
C GLU A 165 10.35 8.10 4.55
N THR A 166 10.74 8.69 5.69
CA THR A 166 10.33 8.28 7.03
C THR A 166 9.63 9.42 7.73
N GLN A 167 8.49 9.15 8.32
CA GLN A 167 7.72 10.07 9.15
C GLN A 167 7.56 9.49 10.56
N THR A 168 7.67 10.35 11.55
CA THR A 168 7.54 9.99 12.96
C THR A 168 6.42 10.77 13.61
N ARG A 169 5.67 10.11 14.49
CA ARG A 169 4.67 10.74 15.37
C ARG A 169 4.92 10.29 16.80
N VAL A 170 4.63 11.20 17.71
CA VAL A 170 4.84 10.95 19.15
C VAL A 170 3.57 11.37 19.87
N PHE A 171 3.11 10.52 20.77
CA PHE A 171 2.02 10.86 21.70
C PHE A 171 2.38 10.37 23.10
N SER A 172 1.74 10.90 24.12
CA SER A 172 1.98 10.45 25.49
C SER A 172 0.70 10.20 26.25
N VAL A 173 0.80 9.23 27.14
CA VAL A 173 -0.25 8.88 28.08
C VAL A 173 0.29 8.93 29.50
N LYS A 174 -0.58 9.19 30.47
CA LYS A 174 -0.26 9.14 31.88
C LYS A 174 -1.14 8.09 32.55
N LEU A 175 -0.50 7.15 33.25
CA LEU A 175 -1.24 6.15 34.02
C LEU A 175 -2.11 6.83 35.08
N GLN A 176 -3.24 6.22 35.37
CA GLN A 176 -4.14 6.68 36.42
C GLN A 176 -3.38 6.74 37.75
N SER A 177 -3.73 7.72 38.61
CA SER A 177 -3.13 7.87 39.93
C SER A 177 -3.44 6.70 40.88
N THR A 178 -4.51 5.99 40.56
CA THR A 178 -4.91 4.74 41.25
C THR A 178 -5.32 3.76 40.16
N ILE A 179 -4.58 2.65 40.05
CA ILE A 179 -4.93 1.58 39.11
C ILE A 179 -6.08 0.80 39.76
N SER A 180 -7.22 0.77 39.10
CA SER A 180 -8.39 0.06 39.55
C SER A 180 -8.17 -1.45 39.48
N PRO A 181 -8.70 -2.25 40.44
CA PRO A 181 -8.71 -3.71 40.32
C PRO A 181 -9.71 -4.22 39.27
N LYS A 182 -10.51 -3.34 38.69
CA LYS A 182 -11.50 -3.65 37.63
C LYS A 182 -11.36 -2.65 36.51
N ALA A 183 -11.68 -3.09 35.30
CA ALA A 183 -11.74 -2.19 34.13
C ALA A 183 -12.69 -1.01 34.41
N THR A 184 -12.17 0.19 34.40
CA THR A 184 -12.93 1.44 34.60
C THR A 184 -12.87 2.34 33.36
N GLY A 185 -12.06 1.94 32.40
CA GLY A 185 -11.84 2.71 31.17
C GLY A 185 -12.87 2.45 30.10
N THR A 186 -12.74 3.21 29.03
CA THR A 186 -13.60 3.18 27.85
C THR A 186 -13.21 2.08 26.86
N GLY A 187 -12.21 1.26 27.20
CA GLY A 187 -11.74 0.16 26.37
C GLY A 187 -12.55 -1.13 26.55
N ASN A 188 -12.07 -2.22 25.98
CA ASN A 188 -12.69 -3.52 26.13
C ASN A 188 -12.44 -4.07 27.55
N PRO A 189 -13.46 -4.16 28.41
CA PRO A 189 -13.28 -4.64 29.80
C PRO A 189 -12.76 -6.07 29.89
N ASN A 190 -12.83 -6.84 28.82
CA ASN A 190 -12.31 -8.20 28.76
C ASN A 190 -10.78 -8.27 28.52
N SER A 191 -10.14 -7.16 28.21
CA SER A 191 -8.68 -7.08 28.05
C SER A 191 -7.95 -6.50 29.27
N TYR A 192 -8.66 -6.27 30.38
CA TYR A 192 -8.06 -5.74 31.60
C TYR A 192 -7.29 -6.84 32.37
N ASP A 193 -6.03 -6.99 31.96
CA ASP A 193 -5.14 -8.09 32.43
C ASP A 193 -3.82 -7.55 33.03
N CYS A 194 -3.78 -6.27 33.44
CA CYS A 194 -2.59 -5.56 33.92
C CYS A 194 -1.48 -5.45 32.87
N LYS A 195 -1.87 -5.39 31.63
CA LYS A 195 -0.99 -5.11 30.49
C LYS A 195 -1.63 -4.08 29.59
N MET A 196 -0.84 -3.14 29.12
CA MET A 196 -1.21 -2.22 28.05
C MET A 196 -0.57 -2.71 26.78
N THR A 197 -1.34 -3.29 25.89
CA THR A 197 -0.87 -3.72 24.57
C THR A 197 -1.33 -2.76 23.50
N ASN A 198 -0.39 -2.28 22.71
CA ASN A 198 -0.67 -1.36 21.65
C ASN A 198 0.10 -1.78 20.39
N THR A 199 -0.61 -1.92 19.26
CA THR A 199 -0.06 -2.47 18.01
C THR A 199 -0.08 -1.44 16.90
N PHE A 200 1.11 -1.25 16.29
CA PHE A 200 1.29 -0.47 15.07
C PHE A 200 2.50 -1.01 14.32
N GLY A 201 2.27 -1.88 13.34
CA GLY A 201 3.32 -2.67 12.70
C GLY A 201 3.83 -3.78 13.63
N ASN A 202 4.46 -3.40 14.73
CA ASN A 202 4.78 -4.29 15.84
C ASN A 202 3.90 -3.98 17.08
N SER A 203 3.80 -4.93 17.98
CA SER A 203 3.13 -4.76 19.27
C SER A 203 4.12 -4.30 20.34
N VAL A 204 3.69 -3.34 21.16
CA VAL A 204 4.36 -2.94 22.40
C VAL A 204 3.44 -3.31 23.54
N THR A 205 3.91 -4.17 24.43
CA THR A 205 3.19 -4.59 25.63
C THR A 205 3.92 -4.07 26.87
N ILE A 206 3.21 -3.35 27.72
CA ILE A 206 3.73 -2.74 28.94
C ILE A 206 3.01 -3.39 30.13
N ASN A 207 3.75 -3.99 31.04
CA ASN A 207 3.17 -4.49 32.30
C ASN A 207 2.76 -3.32 33.19
N VAL A 208 1.61 -3.42 33.84
CA VAL A 208 1.08 -2.40 34.74
C VAL A 208 1.07 -2.98 36.15
N ASP A 209 1.56 -2.20 37.12
CA ASP A 209 1.53 -2.55 38.53
C ASP A 209 0.10 -2.42 39.06
N CYS A 210 -0.69 -3.47 38.88
CA CYS A 210 -2.05 -3.54 39.38
C CYS A 210 -2.05 -3.98 40.85
N PRO A 211 -2.94 -3.43 41.69
CA PRO A 211 -3.13 -3.95 43.04
C PRO A 211 -3.48 -5.42 42.99
N ALA A 212 -2.81 -6.23 43.82
CA ALA A 212 -2.92 -7.69 43.85
C ALA A 212 -4.39 -8.10 43.91
N GLN A 213 -4.98 -8.36 42.81
CA GLN A 213 -6.27 -9.00 42.66
C GLN A 213 -6.29 -9.88 41.44
N LYS A 214 -6.12 -11.17 41.76
CA LYS A 214 -7.21 -12.08 41.64
C LYS A 214 -7.56 -12.49 40.27
N GLN A 215 -7.24 -13.68 40.03
CA GLN A 215 -7.75 -14.47 38.92
C GLN A 215 -7.43 -13.81 37.60
N ALA A 216 -6.23 -14.14 37.10
CA ALA A 216 -6.15 -14.30 35.67
C ALA A 216 -7.44 -15.01 35.25
N ILE A 217 -8.40 -14.28 34.76
CA ILE A 217 -9.36 -14.87 33.87
C ILE A 217 -8.47 -15.32 32.75
N GLU A 218 -8.07 -16.60 32.78
CA GLU A 218 -7.63 -17.28 31.57
C GLU A 218 -8.79 -17.11 30.60
N GLN A 219 -8.77 -16.00 29.89
CA GLN A 219 -9.49 -15.95 28.65
C GLN A 219 -8.76 -16.96 27.78
N THR A 220 -9.27 -18.19 27.85
CA THR A 220 -9.11 -19.09 26.71
C THR A 220 -9.31 -18.23 25.49
N VAL A 221 -8.24 -18.08 24.70
CA VAL A 221 -8.27 -17.47 23.38
C VAL A 221 -9.14 -18.37 22.51
N ALA A 222 -10.46 -18.32 22.78
CA ALA A 222 -11.48 -19.04 22.05
C ALA A 222 -12.17 -18.07 21.09
N GLN A 223 -11.41 -17.18 20.49
CA GLN A 223 -11.82 -16.55 19.24
C GLN A 223 -10.59 -16.24 18.42
N LEU A 224 -10.09 -17.26 17.77
CA LEU A 224 -9.54 -17.05 16.44
C LEU A 224 -10.49 -16.14 15.67
N PRO A 225 -9.98 -15.16 14.90
CA PRO A 225 -10.85 -14.43 14.00
C PRO A 225 -11.71 -15.46 13.28
N HIS A 226 -13.01 -15.22 13.24
CA HIS A 226 -13.96 -16.05 12.56
C HIS A 226 -13.60 -16.09 11.06
N THR A 227 -12.57 -16.84 10.75
CA THR A 227 -12.44 -17.47 9.45
C THR A 227 -13.35 -18.69 9.51
N GLY A 228 -14.65 -18.43 9.71
CA GLY A 228 -15.65 -19.48 9.66
C GLY A 228 -15.63 -20.13 8.27
N PRO A 229 -15.97 -21.43 8.19
CA PRO A 229 -16.05 -22.11 6.89
C PRO A 229 -16.90 -21.37 5.87
N GLY A 230 -17.80 -20.49 6.28
CA GLY A 230 -18.68 -19.70 5.43
C GLY A 230 -17.98 -18.65 4.58
N GLU A 231 -17.01 -17.90 5.11
CA GLU A 231 -16.30 -16.89 4.30
C GLU A 231 -15.34 -17.55 3.31
N ASN A 232 -14.65 -18.60 3.74
CA ASN A 232 -13.81 -19.38 2.84
C ASN A 232 -14.62 -20.09 1.75
N MET A 233 -15.86 -20.54 2.04
CA MET A 233 -16.78 -21.06 1.03
C MET A 233 -17.20 -20.01 0.02
N LEU A 234 -17.43 -18.77 0.45
CA LEU A 234 -17.84 -17.67 -0.44
C LEU A 234 -16.69 -17.31 -1.39
N PHE A 235 -15.47 -17.18 -0.89
CA PHE A 235 -14.28 -16.95 -1.72
C PHE A 235 -13.97 -18.14 -2.63
N ALA A 236 -14.07 -19.37 -2.12
CA ALA A 236 -13.93 -20.58 -2.94
C ALA A 236 -15.00 -20.64 -4.03
N GLY A 237 -16.25 -20.31 -3.70
CA GLY A 237 -17.35 -20.27 -4.66
C GLY A 237 -17.14 -19.25 -5.77
N ILE A 238 -16.71 -18.02 -5.42
CA ILE A 238 -16.39 -16.98 -6.41
C ILE A 238 -15.21 -17.43 -7.29
N THR A 239 -14.16 -17.99 -6.69
CA THR A 239 -12.99 -18.47 -7.44
C THR A 239 -13.38 -19.57 -8.40
N PHE A 240 -14.20 -20.54 -7.96
CA PHE A 240 -14.71 -21.62 -8.82
C PHE A 240 -15.58 -21.08 -9.95
N ALA A 241 -16.45 -20.11 -9.67
CA ALA A 241 -17.29 -19.49 -10.69
C ALA A 241 -16.47 -18.77 -11.76
N VAL A 242 -15.43 -18.04 -11.36
CA VAL A 242 -14.51 -17.34 -12.27
C VAL A 242 -13.74 -18.34 -13.13
N VAL A 243 -13.19 -19.39 -12.52
CA VAL A 243 -12.48 -20.45 -13.26
C VAL A 243 -13.40 -21.18 -14.22
N ALA A 244 -14.62 -21.53 -13.80
CA ALA A 244 -15.60 -22.18 -14.64
C ALA A 244 -16.01 -21.29 -15.83
N PHE A 245 -16.21 -19.98 -15.58
CA PHE A 245 -16.52 -19.02 -16.63
C PHE A 245 -15.40 -18.94 -17.68
N PHE A 246 -14.15 -18.77 -17.27
CA PHE A 246 -13.02 -18.71 -18.20
C PHE A 246 -12.80 -20.05 -18.93
N TYR A 247 -13.03 -21.16 -18.27
CA TYR A 247 -12.96 -22.49 -18.90
C TYR A 247 -14.05 -22.65 -19.96
N ALA A 248 -15.31 -22.31 -19.66
CA ALA A 248 -16.40 -22.35 -20.61
C ALA A 248 -16.14 -21.41 -21.80
N ARG A 249 -15.68 -20.18 -21.53
CA ARG A 249 -15.32 -19.20 -22.56
C ARG A 249 -14.19 -19.67 -23.45
N SER A 250 -13.17 -20.28 -22.87
CA SER A 250 -12.05 -20.90 -23.62
C SER A 250 -12.54 -22.02 -24.56
N ARG A 251 -13.48 -22.84 -24.10
CA ARG A 251 -14.09 -23.88 -24.95
C ARG A 251 -14.92 -23.32 -26.11
N GLN A 252 -15.65 -22.23 -25.86
CA GLN A 252 -16.39 -21.53 -26.91
C GLN A 252 -15.45 -20.96 -27.97
N LEU A 253 -14.41 -20.22 -27.54
CA LEU A 253 -13.40 -19.69 -28.46
C LEU A 253 -12.71 -20.77 -29.29
N LYS A 254 -12.38 -21.91 -28.69
CA LYS A 254 -11.83 -23.07 -29.44
C LYS A 254 -12.78 -23.61 -30.51
N LYS A 255 -14.08 -23.58 -30.23
CA LYS A 255 -15.11 -23.99 -31.23
C LYS A 255 -15.18 -22.98 -32.38
N GLU A 256 -15.21 -21.68 -32.04
CA GLU A 256 -15.25 -20.61 -33.04
C GLU A 256 -14.01 -20.62 -33.94
N VAL A 257 -12.81 -20.75 -33.35
CA VAL A 257 -11.56 -20.89 -34.10
C VAL A 257 -11.57 -22.12 -35.03
N ARG A 258 -12.16 -23.26 -34.59
CA ARG A 258 -12.30 -24.42 -35.45
C ARG A 258 -13.26 -24.20 -36.61
N LEU A 259 -14.36 -23.49 -36.36
CA LEU A 259 -15.32 -23.14 -37.40
C LEU A 259 -14.68 -22.22 -38.43
N ILE A 260 -14.02 -21.14 -37.99
CA ILE A 260 -13.34 -20.21 -38.87
C ILE A 260 -12.27 -20.93 -39.70
N ARG A 261 -11.45 -21.81 -39.07
CA ARG A 261 -10.43 -22.57 -39.79
C ARG A 261 -11.04 -23.54 -40.82
N ARG A 262 -12.19 -24.13 -40.50
CA ARG A 262 -12.89 -25.01 -41.43
C ARG A 262 -13.42 -24.24 -42.62
N ASP A 263 -14.08 -23.08 -42.36
CA ASP A 263 -14.66 -22.24 -43.38
C ASP A 263 -13.59 -21.60 -44.28
N PHE A 264 -12.45 -21.24 -43.72
CA PHE A 264 -11.27 -20.78 -44.46
C PHE A 264 -10.70 -21.89 -45.35
N ASN A 265 -10.58 -23.13 -44.86
CA ASN A 265 -10.10 -24.24 -45.64
C ASN A 265 -11.09 -24.75 -46.70
N SER A 266 -12.38 -24.50 -46.55
CA SER A 266 -13.42 -24.84 -47.54
C SER A 266 -13.59 -23.81 -48.65
N GLY A 267 -12.84 -22.68 -48.60
CA GLY A 267 -12.88 -21.65 -49.67
C GLY A 267 -14.20 -20.88 -49.73
N THR A 268 -14.94 -20.82 -48.60
CA THR A 268 -16.24 -20.14 -48.52
C THR A 268 -16.13 -18.70 -48.05
N ILE A 269 -14.93 -18.15 -47.95
CA ILE A 269 -14.67 -16.70 -47.73
C ILE A 269 -13.66 -16.26 -48.80
#